data_51069f7522224e7baf82365c5afc4215
#
_entry.id   51069f7522224e7baf82365c5afc4215
#
_cell.length_a   1.000
_cell.length_b   1.000
_cell.length_c   1.000
_cell.angle_alpha   90.00
_cell.angle_beta   90.00
_cell.angle_gamma   90.00
#
_symmetry.space_group_name_H-M   'P 1'
#
loop_
_entity.id
_entity.type
_entity.pdbx_description
1 polymer ?
#
loop_
_entity_poly.entity_id
_entity_poly.type
_entity_poly.pdbx_seq_one_letter_code
_entity_poly.pdbx_strand_id
1 'polypeptide(L)'
;MLLRRGFALEYVTLAWNVAGIVVLAIAAISARSVALAGFGLDSLIEIGASTVVIWELSGTGQERQRRGLRLIGYAFAALAIYLLVQSTVVLATGYHPRHSVLGIIWTAATAVVMFALATGKVRTGRALDNPVLHTEGRVTMIDGILAAAVLAGLVLNAALGWWWADPAAGYVLVYYAAREVWEIFSADN
;
A
#
# COMPACT_ATOMS: atom_id res chain seq x y z
N MET A 1 -19.40 19.16 -2.56
CA MET A 1 -18.23 19.30 -1.65
C MET A 1 -17.52 17.96 -1.44
N LEU A 2 -18.23 16.90 -1.09
CA LEU A 2 -17.64 15.57 -0.80
C LEU A 2 -16.91 14.93 -2.00
N LEU A 3 -17.48 15.01 -3.22
CA LEU A 3 -16.86 14.46 -4.41
C LEU A 3 -15.50 15.11 -4.71
N ARG A 4 -15.40 16.43 -4.58
CA ARG A 4 -14.11 17.16 -4.72
C ARG A 4 -13.10 16.70 -3.67
N ARG A 5 -13.56 16.37 -2.46
CA ARG A 5 -12.71 15.82 -1.41
C ARG A 5 -12.20 14.43 -1.77
N GLY A 6 -13.06 13.56 -2.35
CA GLY A 6 -12.64 12.26 -2.85
C GLY A 6 -11.52 12.39 -3.89
N PHE A 7 -11.72 13.19 -4.93
CA PHE A 7 -10.67 13.46 -5.91
C PHE A 7 -9.38 14.02 -5.31
N ALA A 8 -9.49 14.97 -4.37
CA ALA A 8 -8.31 15.56 -3.74
C ALA A 8 -7.50 14.52 -2.96
N LEU A 9 -8.17 13.60 -2.25
CA LEU A 9 -7.51 12.51 -1.53
C LEU A 9 -6.76 11.58 -2.50
N GLU A 10 -7.38 11.20 -3.62
CA GLU A 10 -6.73 10.36 -4.63
C GLU A 10 -5.54 11.05 -5.31
N TYR A 11 -5.67 12.31 -5.68
CA TYR A 11 -4.53 13.06 -6.26
C TYR A 11 -3.37 13.23 -5.27
N VAL A 12 -3.66 13.40 -3.97
CA VAL A 12 -2.61 13.46 -2.94
C VAL A 12 -1.94 12.09 -2.80
N THR A 13 -2.71 10.99 -2.80
CA THR A 13 -2.16 9.62 -2.79
C THR A 13 -1.25 9.39 -4.00
N LEU A 14 -1.72 9.73 -5.20
CA LEU A 14 -0.92 9.61 -6.43
C LEU A 14 0.39 10.40 -6.36
N ALA A 15 0.31 11.68 -5.97
CA ALA A 15 1.49 12.54 -5.89
C ALA A 15 2.50 12.00 -4.86
N TRP A 16 2.01 11.52 -3.71
CA TRP A 16 2.86 10.91 -2.67
C TRP A 16 3.57 9.66 -3.19
N ASN A 17 2.83 8.75 -3.83
CA ASN A 17 3.40 7.50 -4.35
C ASN A 17 4.37 7.73 -5.51
N VAL A 18 4.10 8.69 -6.41
CA VAL A 18 5.05 9.08 -7.46
C VAL A 18 6.36 9.61 -6.86
N ALA A 19 6.29 10.48 -5.84
CA ALA A 19 7.46 10.93 -5.11
C ALA A 19 8.14 9.74 -4.39
N GLY A 20 7.33 8.83 -3.82
CA GLY A 20 7.77 7.61 -3.14
C GLY A 20 8.62 6.70 -4.01
N ILE A 21 8.19 6.45 -5.24
CA ILE A 21 8.96 5.61 -6.18
C ILE A 21 10.37 6.16 -6.37
N VAL A 22 10.51 7.47 -6.56
CA VAL A 22 11.83 8.11 -6.75
C VAL A 22 12.69 7.98 -5.49
N VAL A 23 12.13 8.34 -4.34
CA VAL A 23 12.86 8.30 -3.06
C VAL A 23 13.25 6.86 -2.70
N LEU A 24 12.31 5.92 -2.85
CA LEU A 24 12.52 4.51 -2.53
C LEU A 24 13.49 3.85 -3.49
N ALA A 25 13.49 4.20 -4.79
CA ALA A 25 14.48 3.72 -5.74
C ALA A 25 15.89 4.13 -5.32
N ILE A 26 16.09 5.41 -4.96
CA ILE A 26 17.39 5.93 -4.47
C ILE A 26 17.79 5.20 -3.17
N ALA A 27 16.86 5.08 -2.21
CA ALA A 27 17.11 4.43 -0.93
C ALA A 27 17.43 2.93 -1.10
N ALA A 28 16.66 2.22 -1.96
CA ALA A 28 16.84 0.81 -2.24
C ALA A 28 18.19 0.51 -2.91
N ILE A 29 18.57 1.29 -3.91
CA ILE A 29 19.84 1.13 -4.63
C ILE A 29 21.02 1.42 -3.67
N SER A 30 20.96 2.50 -2.91
CA SER A 30 22.04 2.89 -2.00
C SER A 30 22.22 1.90 -0.85
N ALA A 31 21.13 1.40 -0.28
CA ALA A 31 21.14 0.42 0.81
C ALA A 31 21.25 -1.03 0.31
N ARG A 32 21.07 -1.28 -1.00
CA ARG A 32 20.87 -2.62 -1.57
C ARG A 32 19.78 -3.38 -0.80
N SER A 33 18.69 -2.71 -0.48
CA SER A 33 17.59 -3.23 0.32
C SER A 33 16.47 -3.75 -0.57
N VAL A 34 16.21 -5.05 -0.49
CA VAL A 34 15.08 -5.69 -1.18
C VAL A 34 13.75 -5.21 -0.60
N ALA A 35 13.69 -4.98 0.74
CA ALA A 35 12.49 -4.47 1.39
C ALA A 35 12.11 -3.07 0.87
N LEU A 36 13.08 -2.14 0.75
CA LEU A 36 12.84 -0.81 0.19
C LEU A 36 12.47 -0.86 -1.30
N ALA A 37 13.11 -1.75 -2.09
CA ALA A 37 12.73 -1.95 -3.49
C ALA A 37 11.31 -2.47 -3.59
N GLY A 38 10.96 -3.40 -2.75
CA GLY A 38 9.63 -3.96 -2.64
C GLY A 38 8.58 -2.92 -2.27
N PHE A 39 8.85 -2.11 -1.28
CA PHE A 39 7.96 -1.02 -0.88
C PHE A 39 7.80 0.03 -2.00
N GLY A 40 8.84 0.24 -2.82
CA GLY A 40 8.73 1.06 -4.04
C GLY A 40 7.80 0.44 -5.10
N LEU A 41 7.81 -0.88 -5.26
CA LEU A 41 6.87 -1.59 -6.14
C LEU A 41 5.42 -1.55 -5.61
N ASP A 42 5.23 -1.60 -4.30
CA ASP A 42 3.93 -1.40 -3.66
C ASP A 42 3.32 -0.03 -3.99
N SER A 43 4.13 1.02 -4.02
CA SER A 43 3.71 2.35 -4.48
C SER A 43 3.14 2.36 -5.91
N LEU A 44 3.59 1.46 -6.81
CA LEU A 44 2.98 1.31 -8.14
C LEU A 44 1.59 0.69 -8.08
N ILE A 45 1.36 -0.25 -7.17
CA ILE A 45 0.04 -0.88 -6.95
C ILE A 45 -0.93 0.17 -6.43
N GLU A 46 -0.52 0.99 -5.46
CA GLU A 46 -1.32 2.08 -4.90
C GLU A 46 -1.65 3.16 -5.95
N ILE A 47 -0.71 3.49 -6.85
CA ILE A 47 -0.97 4.37 -8.01
C ILE A 47 -2.05 3.75 -8.90
N GLY A 48 -1.96 2.45 -9.17
CA GLY A 48 -2.97 1.74 -9.95
C GLY A 48 -4.35 1.81 -9.31
N ALA A 49 -4.46 1.52 -8.01
CA ALA A 49 -5.70 1.58 -7.24
C ALA A 49 -6.30 2.99 -7.25
N SER A 50 -5.52 4.02 -6.91
CA SER A 50 -5.97 5.42 -6.94
C SER A 50 -6.45 5.87 -8.32
N THR A 51 -5.77 5.41 -9.40
CA THR A 51 -6.18 5.69 -10.78
C THR A 51 -7.55 5.08 -11.09
N VAL A 52 -7.80 3.85 -10.62
CA VAL A 52 -9.10 3.18 -10.76
C VAL A 52 -10.20 3.96 -10.05
N VAL A 53 -9.93 4.45 -8.82
CA VAL A 53 -10.91 5.25 -8.08
C VAL A 53 -11.20 6.58 -8.77
N ILE A 54 -10.18 7.28 -9.26
CA ILE A 54 -10.39 8.53 -10.04
C ILE A 54 -11.24 8.25 -11.28
N TRP A 55 -10.97 7.16 -11.98
CA TRP A 55 -11.76 6.75 -13.14
C TRP A 55 -13.21 6.47 -12.73
N GLU A 56 -13.45 5.76 -11.64
CA GLU A 56 -14.80 5.44 -11.14
C GLU A 56 -15.54 6.70 -10.70
N LEU A 57 -14.93 7.57 -9.89
CA LEU A 57 -15.53 8.83 -9.42
C LEU A 57 -15.88 9.80 -10.55
N SER A 58 -15.24 9.69 -11.72
CA SER A 58 -15.48 10.51 -12.90
C SER A 58 -16.77 10.14 -13.64
N GLY A 59 -17.46 9.06 -13.28
CA GLY A 59 -18.67 8.59 -13.93
C GLY A 59 -19.67 8.03 -12.92
N THR A 60 -20.82 7.58 -13.43
CA THR A 60 -21.92 7.02 -12.64
C THR A 60 -22.31 5.65 -13.16
N GLY A 61 -22.89 4.82 -12.31
CA GLY A 61 -23.46 3.53 -12.65
C GLY A 61 -22.87 2.34 -11.92
N GLN A 62 -23.74 1.40 -11.56
CA GLN A 62 -23.39 0.20 -10.78
C GLN A 62 -22.34 -0.68 -11.47
N GLU A 63 -22.41 -0.79 -12.80
CA GLU A 63 -21.44 -1.56 -13.57
C GLU A 63 -20.01 -0.98 -13.44
N ARG A 64 -19.92 0.35 -13.40
CA ARG A 64 -18.63 1.04 -13.22
C ARG A 64 -18.07 0.82 -11.82
N GLN A 65 -18.91 0.88 -10.79
CA GLN A 65 -18.52 0.56 -9.42
C GLN A 65 -18.05 -0.90 -9.29
N ARG A 66 -18.80 -1.85 -9.86
CA ARG A 66 -18.43 -3.27 -9.84
C ARG A 66 -17.08 -3.52 -10.53
N ARG A 67 -16.83 -2.89 -11.68
CA ARG A 67 -15.52 -2.97 -12.35
C ARG A 67 -14.41 -2.35 -11.51
N GLY A 68 -14.66 -1.21 -10.88
CA GLY A 68 -13.71 -0.57 -9.95
C GLY A 68 -13.32 -1.49 -8.80
N LEU A 69 -14.31 -2.10 -8.12
CA LEU A 69 -14.07 -3.05 -7.03
C LEU A 69 -13.25 -4.26 -7.48
N ARG A 70 -13.57 -4.84 -8.63
CA ARG A 70 -12.79 -5.99 -9.18
C ARG A 70 -11.34 -5.62 -9.47
N LEU A 71 -11.10 -4.43 -10.05
CA LEU A 71 -9.73 -3.96 -10.32
C LEU A 71 -8.94 -3.75 -9.03
N ILE A 72 -9.58 -3.19 -8.00
CA ILE A 72 -8.98 -3.07 -6.65
C ILE A 72 -8.71 -4.46 -6.06
N GLY A 73 -9.64 -5.41 -6.19
CA GLY A 73 -9.45 -6.79 -5.77
C GLY A 73 -8.25 -7.48 -6.44
N TYR A 74 -8.06 -7.26 -7.75
CA TYR A 74 -6.87 -7.76 -8.45
C TYR A 74 -5.58 -7.08 -7.97
N ALA A 75 -5.61 -5.78 -7.65
CA ALA A 75 -4.46 -5.08 -7.08
C ALA A 75 -4.07 -5.66 -5.71
N PHE A 76 -5.05 -5.96 -4.84
CA PHE A 76 -4.80 -6.66 -3.57
C PHE A 76 -4.24 -8.06 -3.76
N ALA A 77 -4.75 -8.82 -4.74
CA ALA A 77 -4.21 -10.14 -5.04
C ALA A 77 -2.75 -10.05 -5.50
N ALA A 78 -2.43 -9.09 -6.36
CA ALA A 78 -1.06 -8.83 -6.80
C ALA A 78 -0.15 -8.43 -5.63
N LEU A 79 -0.63 -7.56 -4.74
CA LEU A 79 0.08 -7.16 -3.51
C LEU A 79 0.36 -8.36 -2.61
N ALA A 80 -0.64 -9.22 -2.36
CA ALA A 80 -0.48 -10.41 -1.53
C ALA A 80 0.58 -11.37 -2.09
N ILE A 81 0.52 -11.64 -3.41
CA ILE A 81 1.50 -12.50 -4.10
C ILE A 81 2.90 -11.89 -3.99
N TYR A 82 3.01 -10.59 -4.28
CA TYR A 82 4.27 -9.86 -4.21
C TYR A 82 4.89 -9.94 -2.80
N LEU A 83 4.11 -9.63 -1.75
CA LEU A 83 4.57 -9.69 -0.35
C LEU A 83 4.99 -11.10 0.05
N LEU A 84 4.23 -12.12 -0.36
CA LEU A 84 4.55 -13.52 -0.10
C LEU A 84 5.90 -13.90 -0.72
N VAL A 85 6.08 -13.60 -2.01
CA VAL A 85 7.32 -13.91 -2.73
C VAL A 85 8.50 -13.15 -2.14
N GLN A 86 8.36 -11.84 -1.92
CA GLN A 86 9.43 -11.01 -1.38
C GLN A 86 9.85 -11.47 0.02
N SER A 87 8.90 -11.66 0.95
CA SER A 87 9.20 -12.11 2.31
C SER A 87 9.90 -13.45 2.31
N THR A 88 9.44 -14.38 1.46
CA THR A 88 10.06 -15.71 1.32
C THR A 88 11.49 -15.62 0.77
N VAL A 89 11.71 -14.80 -0.27
CA VAL A 89 13.05 -14.61 -0.86
C VAL A 89 14.01 -14.02 0.15
N VAL A 90 13.61 -12.99 0.89
CA VAL A 90 14.46 -12.36 1.91
C VAL A 90 14.84 -13.36 3.01
N LEU A 91 13.88 -14.15 3.51
CA LEU A 91 14.14 -15.18 4.52
C LEU A 91 15.01 -16.32 3.98
N ALA A 92 14.74 -16.80 2.76
CA ALA A 92 15.47 -17.92 2.17
C ALA A 92 16.92 -17.55 1.81
N THR A 93 17.15 -16.32 1.38
CA THR A 93 18.50 -15.84 1.02
C THR A 93 19.31 -15.38 2.23
N GLY A 94 18.68 -15.15 3.38
CA GLY A 94 19.33 -14.58 4.56
C GLY A 94 19.95 -13.22 4.27
N TYR A 95 19.35 -12.45 3.35
CA TYR A 95 19.92 -11.19 2.88
C TYR A 95 19.83 -10.12 3.97
N HIS A 96 20.96 -9.50 4.30
CA HIS A 96 21.06 -8.42 5.28
C HIS A 96 21.22 -7.08 4.57
N PRO A 97 20.16 -6.27 4.45
CA PRO A 97 20.26 -4.94 3.84
C PRO A 97 21.09 -4.00 4.72
N ARG A 98 21.74 -3.02 4.08
CA ARG A 98 22.43 -1.93 4.77
C ARG A 98 21.41 -0.99 5.41
N HIS A 99 21.83 -0.30 6.47
CA HIS A 99 20.98 0.72 7.10
C HIS A 99 20.72 1.87 6.13
N SER A 100 19.46 2.33 6.08
CA SER A 100 19.04 3.44 5.23
C SER A 100 18.30 4.48 6.06
N VAL A 101 18.97 5.57 6.40
CA VAL A 101 18.33 6.70 7.10
C VAL A 101 17.22 7.30 6.23
N LEU A 102 17.46 7.43 4.92
CA LEU A 102 16.46 7.92 3.97
C LEU A 102 15.24 7.00 3.94
N GLY A 103 15.45 5.67 3.93
CA GLY A 103 14.38 4.68 3.99
C GLY A 103 13.57 4.81 5.28
N ILE A 104 14.21 4.94 6.44
CA ILE A 104 13.55 5.11 7.74
C ILE A 104 12.69 6.39 7.75
N ILE A 105 13.25 7.52 7.35
CA ILE A 105 12.52 8.80 7.34
C ILE A 105 11.33 8.73 6.38
N TRP A 106 11.54 8.19 5.17
CA TRP A 106 10.48 8.10 4.17
C TRP A 106 9.35 7.15 4.59
N THR A 107 9.67 5.95 5.09
CA THR A 107 8.65 4.99 5.54
C THR A 107 7.88 5.51 6.76
N ALA A 108 8.55 6.23 7.68
CA ALA A 108 7.88 6.90 8.80
C ALA A 108 6.89 7.97 8.31
N ALA A 109 7.32 8.83 7.39
CA ALA A 109 6.44 9.85 6.80
C ALA A 109 5.29 9.21 6.03
N THR A 110 5.55 8.15 5.24
CA THR A 110 4.55 7.42 4.48
C THR A 110 3.51 6.79 5.40
N ALA A 111 3.90 6.14 6.50
CA ALA A 111 2.95 5.57 7.45
C ALA A 111 1.96 6.64 7.98
N VAL A 112 2.47 7.80 8.39
CA VAL A 112 1.62 8.91 8.87
C VAL A 112 0.68 9.42 7.79
N VAL A 113 1.20 9.66 6.58
CA VAL A 113 0.42 10.19 5.45
C VAL A 113 -0.66 9.17 5.03
N MET A 114 -0.31 7.88 4.90
CA MET A 114 -1.26 6.84 4.48
C MET A 114 -2.37 6.63 5.51
N PHE A 115 -2.09 6.63 6.82
CA PHE A 115 -3.15 6.56 7.83
C PHE A 115 -4.10 7.76 7.78
N ALA A 116 -3.58 8.97 7.53
CA ALA A 116 -4.40 10.16 7.36
C ALA A 116 -5.28 10.09 6.11
N LEU A 117 -4.69 9.70 4.96
CA LEU A 117 -5.40 9.52 3.68
C LEU A 117 -6.46 8.42 3.78
N ALA A 118 -6.11 7.25 4.31
CA ALA A 118 -7.02 6.12 4.52
C ALA A 118 -8.26 6.54 5.33
N THR A 119 -8.03 7.21 6.46
CA THR A 119 -9.12 7.74 7.30
C THR A 119 -10.00 8.73 6.52
N GLY A 120 -9.37 9.60 5.73
CA GLY A 120 -10.06 10.56 4.87
C GLY A 120 -10.92 9.88 3.80
N LYS A 121 -10.35 8.90 3.08
CA LYS A 121 -11.01 8.11 2.02
C LYS A 121 -12.19 7.30 2.57
N VAL A 122 -11.99 6.53 3.66
CA VAL A 122 -13.05 5.74 4.30
C VAL A 122 -14.22 6.63 4.73
N ARG A 123 -13.96 7.77 5.38
CA ARG A 123 -15.02 8.70 5.81
C ARG A 123 -15.75 9.33 4.62
N THR A 124 -15.00 9.71 3.58
CA THR A 124 -15.58 10.35 2.39
C THR A 124 -16.36 9.34 1.56
N GLY A 125 -15.84 8.12 1.39
CA GLY A 125 -16.52 7.02 0.70
C GLY A 125 -17.84 6.65 1.35
N ARG A 126 -17.87 6.53 2.70
CA ARG A 126 -19.13 6.32 3.44
C ARG A 126 -20.12 7.45 3.26
N ALA A 127 -19.66 8.71 3.33
CA ALA A 127 -20.53 9.87 3.18
C ALA A 127 -21.07 10.07 1.75
N LEU A 128 -20.41 9.49 0.75
CA LEU A 128 -20.83 9.46 -0.66
C LEU A 128 -21.64 8.21 -1.02
N ASP A 129 -21.75 7.24 -0.09
CA ASP A 129 -22.25 5.89 -0.37
C ASP A 129 -21.52 5.24 -1.58
N ASN A 130 -20.18 5.50 -1.65
CA ASN A 130 -19.33 5.01 -2.71
C ASN A 130 -18.45 3.86 -2.21
N PRO A 131 -18.77 2.60 -2.61
CA PRO A 131 -18.04 1.43 -2.12
C PRO A 131 -16.61 1.35 -2.68
N VAL A 132 -16.33 1.92 -3.85
CA VAL A 132 -14.99 1.89 -4.46
C VAL A 132 -14.03 2.76 -3.66
N LEU A 133 -14.39 4.02 -3.39
CA LEU A 133 -13.58 4.93 -2.57
C LEU A 133 -13.44 4.42 -1.12
N HIS A 134 -14.50 3.79 -0.57
CA HIS A 134 -14.43 3.19 0.76
C HIS A 134 -13.44 2.03 0.82
N THR A 135 -13.50 1.12 -0.17
CA THR A 135 -12.61 -0.04 -0.26
C THR A 135 -11.17 0.39 -0.50
N GLU A 136 -10.95 1.36 -1.40
CA GLU A 136 -9.62 1.88 -1.65
C GLU A 136 -9.02 2.56 -0.40
N GLY A 137 -9.84 3.21 0.44
CA GLY A 137 -9.40 3.68 1.75
C GLY A 137 -8.91 2.57 2.68
N ARG A 138 -9.43 1.33 2.54
CA ARG A 138 -8.91 0.14 3.25
C ARG A 138 -7.59 -0.35 2.65
N VAL A 139 -7.44 -0.26 1.31
CA VAL A 139 -6.15 -0.53 0.64
C VAL A 139 -5.09 0.40 1.18
N THR A 140 -5.34 1.70 1.16
CA THR A 140 -4.44 2.72 1.69
C THR A 140 -4.13 2.51 3.19
N MET A 141 -5.07 1.96 3.97
CA MET A 141 -4.82 1.58 5.36
C MET A 141 -3.81 0.43 5.47
N ILE A 142 -3.91 -0.57 4.60
CA ILE A 142 -2.95 -1.69 4.54
C ILE A 142 -1.57 -1.18 4.13
N ASP A 143 -1.49 -0.28 3.16
CA ASP A 143 -0.23 0.36 2.77
C ASP A 143 0.40 1.13 3.94
N GLY A 144 -0.40 1.87 4.72
CA GLY A 144 0.05 2.51 5.96
C GLY A 144 0.61 1.51 6.99
N ILE A 145 -0.03 0.36 7.15
CA ILE A 145 0.44 -0.73 8.03
C ILE A 145 1.73 -1.34 7.46
N LEU A 146 1.81 -1.55 6.15
CA LEU A 146 3.01 -2.03 5.48
C LEU A 146 4.18 -1.07 5.69
N ALA A 147 3.95 0.23 5.48
CA ALA A 147 4.96 1.27 5.75
C ALA A 147 5.45 1.22 7.20
N ALA A 148 4.54 1.06 8.16
CA ALA A 148 4.89 0.94 9.58
C ALA A 148 5.67 -0.36 9.87
N ALA A 149 5.33 -1.47 9.22
CA ALA A 149 6.04 -2.74 9.36
C ALA A 149 7.45 -2.67 8.76
N VAL A 150 7.58 -2.09 7.56
CA VAL A 150 8.90 -1.84 6.93
C VAL A 150 9.73 -0.92 7.80
N LEU A 151 9.15 0.16 8.34
CA LEU A 151 9.81 1.05 9.27
C LEU A 151 10.32 0.30 10.51
N ALA A 152 9.47 -0.51 11.13
CA ALA A 152 9.84 -1.31 12.29
C ALA A 152 11.00 -2.28 11.94
N GLY A 153 10.93 -2.96 10.80
CA GLY A 153 11.98 -3.83 10.30
C GLY A 153 13.31 -3.09 10.09
N LEU A 154 13.28 -1.91 9.46
CA LEU A 154 14.46 -1.08 9.24
C LEU A 154 15.08 -0.59 10.56
N VAL A 155 14.25 -0.16 11.52
CA VAL A 155 14.69 0.33 12.83
C VAL A 155 15.24 -0.84 13.67
N LEU A 156 14.56 -1.99 13.71
CA LEU A 156 15.03 -3.17 14.44
C LEU A 156 16.33 -3.71 13.84
N ASN A 157 16.45 -3.72 12.51
CA ASN A 157 17.68 -4.09 11.85
C ASN A 157 18.81 -3.10 12.17
N ALA A 158 18.52 -1.79 12.16
CA ALA A 158 19.53 -0.76 12.47
C ALA A 158 19.98 -0.78 13.93
N ALA A 159 19.06 -1.00 14.87
CA ALA A 159 19.32 -0.93 16.31
C ALA A 159 19.79 -2.27 16.91
N LEU A 160 19.23 -3.40 16.44
CA LEU A 160 19.40 -4.74 17.05
C LEU A 160 19.97 -5.78 16.07
N GLY A 161 20.13 -5.48 14.79
CA GLY A 161 20.55 -6.44 13.77
C GLY A 161 19.49 -7.49 13.43
N TRP A 162 18.20 -7.23 13.73
CA TRP A 162 17.09 -8.16 13.48
C TRP A 162 16.59 -8.06 12.03
N TRP A 163 17.35 -8.58 11.10
CA TRP A 163 17.05 -8.54 9.68
C TRP A 163 15.76 -9.28 9.27
N TRP A 164 15.34 -10.27 10.04
CA TRP A 164 14.16 -11.11 9.79
C TRP A 164 12.82 -10.46 10.19
N ALA A 165 12.87 -9.35 10.94
CA ALA A 165 11.65 -8.69 11.46
C ALA A 165 10.75 -8.13 10.34
N ASP A 166 11.34 -7.55 9.30
CA ASP A 166 10.61 -7.01 8.15
C ASP A 166 9.90 -8.13 7.33
N PRO A 167 10.58 -9.19 6.83
CA PRO A 167 9.89 -10.26 6.14
C PRO A 167 8.86 -11.01 7.02
N ALA A 168 9.05 -11.09 8.32
CA ALA A 168 8.05 -11.67 9.22
C ALA A 168 6.76 -10.85 9.25
N ALA A 169 6.85 -9.52 9.32
CA ALA A 169 5.71 -8.63 9.20
C ALA A 169 5.02 -8.75 7.84
N GLY A 170 5.78 -8.98 6.76
CA GLY A 170 5.25 -9.21 5.42
C GLY A 170 4.22 -10.34 5.35
N TYR A 171 4.43 -11.46 6.07
CA TYR A 171 3.45 -12.56 6.09
C TYR A 171 2.13 -12.19 6.79
N VAL A 172 2.17 -11.34 7.81
CA VAL A 172 0.96 -10.84 8.44
C VAL A 172 0.15 -10.01 7.43
N LEU A 173 0.83 -9.18 6.64
CA LEU A 173 0.20 -8.37 5.60
C LEU A 173 -0.35 -9.21 4.45
N VAL A 174 0.32 -10.32 4.08
CA VAL A 174 -0.23 -11.31 3.13
C VAL A 174 -1.59 -11.81 3.58
N TYR A 175 -1.72 -12.15 4.87
CA TYR A 175 -3.00 -12.60 5.43
C TYR A 175 -4.08 -11.52 5.29
N TYR A 176 -3.78 -10.25 5.65
CA TYR A 176 -4.75 -9.16 5.54
C TYR A 176 -5.11 -8.85 4.08
N ALA A 177 -4.13 -8.80 3.17
CA ALA A 177 -4.40 -8.58 1.76
C ALA A 177 -5.24 -9.71 1.14
N ALA A 178 -4.95 -10.98 1.45
CA ALA A 178 -5.74 -12.12 1.01
C ALA A 178 -7.18 -12.08 1.55
N ARG A 179 -7.37 -11.63 2.78
CA ARG A 179 -8.69 -11.44 3.38
C ARG A 179 -9.49 -10.37 2.63
N GLU A 180 -8.87 -9.23 2.25
CA GLU A 180 -9.53 -8.20 1.46
C GLU A 180 -9.95 -8.72 0.07
N VAL A 181 -9.09 -9.50 -0.60
CA VAL A 181 -9.45 -10.18 -1.85
C VAL A 181 -10.70 -11.03 -1.66
N TRP A 182 -10.73 -11.84 -0.60
CA TRP A 182 -11.87 -12.69 -0.29
C TRP A 182 -13.14 -11.85 -0.08
N GLU A 183 -13.09 -10.79 0.72
CA GLU A 183 -14.25 -9.94 1.02
C GLU A 183 -14.80 -9.27 -0.25
N ILE A 184 -13.91 -8.74 -1.14
CA ILE A 184 -14.33 -8.09 -2.39
C ILE A 184 -15.01 -9.07 -3.33
N PHE A 185 -14.41 -10.24 -3.57
CA PHE A 185 -14.96 -11.21 -4.53
C PHE A 185 -16.12 -12.02 -3.97
N SER A 186 -16.25 -12.19 -2.64
CA SER A 186 -17.40 -12.86 -2.03
C SER A 186 -18.65 -11.98 -2.02
N ALA A 187 -18.52 -10.67 -2.00
CA ALA A 187 -19.63 -9.73 -2.08
C ALA A 187 -20.22 -9.59 -3.50
N ASP A 188 -19.52 -10.07 -4.53
CA ASP A 188 -19.95 -10.00 -5.94
C ASP A 188 -20.75 -11.26 -6.40
N ASN A 189 -20.84 -12.30 -5.53
CA ASN A 189 -21.64 -13.51 -5.71
C ASN A 189 -22.94 -13.43 -4.93
#